data_ba10c05082b8ec3ace9fd7910c9f9390
#
_entry.id   ba10c05082b8ec3ace9fd7910c9f9390
#
_cell.length_a   1.000
_cell.length_b   1.000
_cell.length_c   1.000
_cell.angle_alpha   90.00
_cell.angle_beta   90.00
_cell.angle_gamma   90.00
#
_symmetry.space_group_name_H-M   'P 1'
#
loop_
_entity.id
_entity.type
_entity.pdbx_description
1 polymer ?
#
loop_
_entity_poly.entity_id
_entity_poly.type
_entity_poly.pdbx_seq_one_letter_code
_entity_poly.pdbx_strand_id
1 'polypeptide(L)'
;ITTELVALDADFGDSVDSVITNLATLVHDTGRATDVAGLAQPAIDREAKAGTGVPGGVAIPHCRSEAVTEPTLAFARLGRGVDFSGPDGDAQLVFLIAAPAGGGKAHLKILSKLARALVRKDFLEALRSAPTKEEIVRLVLDVVNAEKPKKKPATESAAPAAGAAGTGSSAASNGSSSAAT
;
A
#
# COMPACT_ATOMS: atom_id res chain seq x y z
N ILE A 1 -10.02 5.71 -7.40
CA ILE A 1 -10.44 4.61 -8.28
C ILE A 1 -11.96 4.55 -8.37
N THR A 2 -12.46 4.30 -9.56
CA THR A 2 -13.88 4.11 -9.87
C THR A 2 -14.03 2.89 -10.77
N THR A 3 -15.26 2.45 -11.01
CA THR A 3 -15.52 1.29 -11.88
C THR A 3 -15.01 1.49 -13.31
N GLU A 4 -14.99 2.73 -13.80
CA GLU A 4 -14.44 3.09 -15.11
C GLU A 4 -12.93 2.93 -15.21
N LEU A 5 -12.24 2.92 -14.07
CA LEU A 5 -10.79 2.73 -13.95
C LEU A 5 -10.41 1.27 -13.66
N VAL A 6 -11.36 0.35 -13.76
CA VAL A 6 -11.15 -1.07 -13.51
C VAL A 6 -11.43 -1.87 -14.79
N ALA A 7 -10.49 -2.74 -15.16
CA ALA A 7 -10.67 -3.72 -16.21
C ALA A 7 -10.53 -5.13 -15.63
N LEU A 8 -11.48 -6.00 -15.93
CA LEU A 8 -11.49 -7.39 -15.46
C LEU A 8 -11.30 -8.34 -16.63
N ASP A 9 -10.41 -9.30 -16.44
CA ASP A 9 -10.09 -10.35 -17.41
C ASP A 9 -9.78 -9.77 -18.81
N ALA A 10 -9.09 -8.64 -18.79
CA ALA A 10 -8.80 -7.83 -19.96
C ALA A 10 -7.65 -8.43 -20.77
N ASP A 11 -7.80 -8.38 -22.08
CA ASP A 11 -6.72 -8.61 -23.02
C ASP A 11 -6.07 -7.26 -23.38
N PHE A 12 -5.05 -6.89 -22.65
CA PHE A 12 -4.27 -5.67 -22.88
C PHE A 12 -2.96 -5.94 -23.63
N GLY A 13 -2.87 -7.07 -24.33
CA GLY A 13 -1.68 -7.49 -25.03
C GLY A 13 -0.70 -8.28 -24.16
N ASP A 14 0.45 -8.56 -24.70
CA ASP A 14 1.47 -9.42 -24.11
C ASP A 14 2.75 -8.67 -23.72
N SER A 15 2.74 -7.35 -23.78
CA SER A 15 3.86 -6.49 -23.43
C SER A 15 3.51 -5.48 -22.33
N VAL A 16 4.53 -5.08 -21.57
CA VAL A 16 4.44 -4.01 -20.58
C VAL A 16 3.89 -2.73 -21.20
N ASP A 17 4.41 -2.35 -22.37
CA ASP A 17 4.03 -1.13 -23.07
C ASP A 17 2.54 -1.13 -23.43
N SER A 18 2.03 -2.24 -23.93
CA SER A 18 0.61 -2.34 -24.29
C SER A 18 -0.30 -2.31 -23.08
N VAL A 19 0.07 -2.97 -21.98
CA VAL A 19 -0.70 -2.95 -20.72
C VAL A 19 -0.76 -1.54 -20.15
N ILE A 20 0.36 -0.85 -20.06
CA ILE A 20 0.42 0.53 -19.55
C ILE A 20 -0.37 1.48 -20.45
N THR A 21 -0.27 1.34 -21.76
CA THR A 21 -1.03 2.18 -22.72
C THR A 21 -2.54 1.98 -22.60
N ASN A 22 -2.99 0.75 -22.43
CA ASN A 22 -4.42 0.46 -22.23
C ASN A 22 -4.93 1.00 -20.89
N LEU A 23 -4.15 0.89 -19.81
CA LEU A 23 -4.47 1.50 -18.53
C LEU A 23 -4.50 3.03 -18.62
N ALA A 24 -3.56 3.64 -19.32
CA ALA A 24 -3.53 5.08 -19.57
C ALA A 24 -4.77 5.53 -20.36
N THR A 25 -5.25 4.73 -21.28
CA THR A 25 -6.49 4.99 -22.02
C THR A 25 -7.70 5.01 -21.08
N LEU A 26 -7.79 4.09 -20.14
CA LEU A 26 -8.86 4.13 -19.12
C LEU A 26 -8.83 5.44 -18.33
N VAL A 27 -7.66 5.89 -17.93
CA VAL A 27 -7.51 7.15 -17.19
C VAL A 27 -7.91 8.35 -18.05
N HIS A 28 -7.48 8.39 -19.30
CA HIS A 28 -7.85 9.43 -20.25
C HIS A 28 -9.36 9.49 -20.47
N ASP A 29 -10.01 8.35 -20.66
CA ASP A 29 -11.44 8.26 -20.94
C ASP A 29 -12.32 8.75 -19.77
N THR A 30 -11.78 8.77 -18.57
CA THR A 30 -12.45 9.36 -17.39
C THR A 30 -12.24 10.88 -17.27
N GLY A 31 -11.47 11.50 -18.15
CA GLY A 31 -11.12 12.91 -18.10
C GLY A 31 -10.01 13.26 -17.11
N ARG A 32 -9.35 12.28 -16.52
CA ARG A 32 -8.28 12.47 -15.54
C ARG A 32 -6.89 12.62 -16.15
N ALA A 33 -6.77 12.40 -17.42
CA ALA A 33 -5.58 12.69 -18.21
C ALA A 33 -5.97 13.39 -19.51
N THR A 34 -5.13 14.31 -19.95
CA THR A 34 -5.37 15.10 -21.18
C THR A 34 -4.84 14.41 -22.41
N ASP A 35 -3.91 13.48 -22.26
CA ASP A 35 -3.25 12.78 -23.34
C ASP A 35 -2.79 11.38 -22.89
N VAL A 36 -3.15 10.36 -23.68
CA VAL A 36 -2.76 8.97 -23.39
C VAL A 36 -1.25 8.78 -23.44
N ALA A 37 -0.61 9.28 -24.51
CA ALA A 37 0.85 9.14 -24.67
C ALA A 37 1.61 9.90 -23.60
N GLY A 38 1.14 11.08 -23.23
CA GLY A 38 1.73 11.89 -22.16
C GLY A 38 1.65 11.25 -20.79
N LEU A 39 0.71 10.33 -20.57
CA LEU A 39 0.64 9.51 -19.35
C LEU A 39 1.40 8.20 -19.52
N ALA A 40 1.20 7.48 -20.62
CA ALA A 40 1.77 6.16 -20.83
C ALA A 40 3.29 6.19 -20.95
N GLN A 41 3.85 7.13 -21.69
CA GLN A 41 5.29 7.18 -21.96
C GLN A 41 6.13 7.35 -20.69
N PRO A 42 5.85 8.28 -19.77
CA PRO A 42 6.58 8.37 -18.51
C PRO A 42 6.50 7.11 -17.66
N ALA A 43 5.35 6.42 -17.65
CA ALA A 43 5.19 5.16 -16.94
C ALA A 43 6.00 4.04 -17.58
N ILE A 44 6.04 3.95 -18.89
CA ILE A 44 6.84 2.99 -19.65
C ILE A 44 8.33 3.25 -19.42
N ASP A 45 8.78 4.49 -19.48
CA ASP A 45 10.16 4.88 -19.25
C ASP A 45 10.61 4.56 -17.82
N ARG A 46 9.72 4.74 -16.85
CA ARG A 46 9.98 4.38 -15.45
C ARG A 46 10.10 2.87 -15.30
N GLU A 47 9.23 2.12 -15.92
CA GLU A 47 9.24 0.65 -15.89
C GLU A 47 10.52 0.09 -16.53
N ALA A 48 10.99 0.70 -17.62
CA ALA A 48 12.21 0.29 -18.30
C ALA A 48 13.47 0.48 -17.44
N LYS A 49 13.47 1.42 -16.51
CA LYS A 49 14.60 1.64 -15.58
C LYS A 49 14.67 0.58 -14.49
N ALA A 50 13.53 0.20 -13.97
CA ALA A 50 13.40 -0.85 -12.97
C ALA A 50 11.97 -1.37 -12.98
N GLY A 51 11.79 -2.65 -13.19
CA GLY A 51 10.47 -3.29 -13.19
C GLY A 51 9.72 -3.05 -11.88
N THR A 52 8.41 -2.89 -11.98
CA THR A 52 7.54 -2.66 -10.81
C THR A 52 6.81 -3.92 -10.35
N GLY A 53 7.17 -5.08 -10.88
CA GLY A 53 6.65 -6.36 -10.40
C GLY A 53 7.02 -6.61 -8.95
N VAL A 54 6.04 -7.02 -8.16
CA VAL A 54 6.19 -7.35 -6.74
C VAL A 54 5.72 -8.79 -6.49
N PRO A 55 6.06 -9.41 -5.34
CA PRO A 55 5.60 -10.76 -5.04
C PRO A 55 4.07 -10.91 -5.12
N GLY A 56 3.62 -12.06 -5.61
CA GLY A 56 2.20 -12.38 -5.73
C GLY A 56 1.61 -12.16 -7.12
N GLY A 57 2.42 -11.96 -8.15
CA GLY A 57 1.94 -11.74 -9.52
C GLY A 57 1.28 -10.38 -9.71
N VAL A 58 1.83 -9.35 -9.11
CA VAL A 58 1.34 -7.96 -9.12
C VAL A 58 2.37 -7.03 -9.70
N ALA A 59 1.94 -6.02 -10.43
CA ALA A 59 2.78 -4.92 -10.87
C ALA A 59 2.16 -3.56 -10.50
N ILE A 60 3.02 -2.58 -10.24
CA ILE A 60 2.62 -1.24 -9.83
C ILE A 60 3.31 -0.18 -10.70
N PRO A 61 3.06 -0.15 -12.02
CA PRO A 61 3.56 0.94 -12.84
C PRO A 61 3.02 2.27 -12.31
N HIS A 62 3.88 3.28 -12.27
CA HIS A 62 3.52 4.58 -11.74
C HIS A 62 4.33 5.69 -12.41
N CYS A 63 3.73 6.87 -12.46
CA CYS A 63 4.39 8.04 -13.01
C CYS A 63 3.82 9.35 -12.48
N ARG A 64 4.59 10.41 -12.69
CA ARG A 64 4.11 11.78 -12.60
C ARG A 64 4.15 12.39 -13.98
N SER A 65 3.09 13.08 -14.37
CA SER A 65 2.98 13.68 -15.69
C SER A 65 2.12 14.95 -15.66
N GLU A 66 2.48 15.90 -16.47
CA GLU A 66 1.67 17.09 -16.70
C GLU A 66 0.35 16.78 -17.40
N ALA A 67 0.27 15.64 -18.09
CA ALA A 67 -0.96 15.15 -18.71
C ALA A 67 -2.00 14.67 -17.70
N VAL A 68 -1.60 14.42 -16.45
CA VAL A 68 -2.50 13.98 -15.38
C VAL A 68 -3.07 15.18 -14.64
N THR A 69 -4.39 15.26 -14.55
CA THR A 69 -5.10 16.38 -13.94
C THR A 69 -5.29 16.22 -12.42
N GLU A 70 -5.42 14.99 -11.96
CA GLU A 70 -5.58 14.66 -10.54
C GLU A 70 -5.00 13.27 -10.23
N PRO A 71 -4.59 13.01 -8.98
CA PRO A 71 -4.09 11.70 -8.57
C PRO A 71 -5.09 10.61 -8.90
N THR A 72 -4.67 9.58 -9.62
CA THR A 72 -5.55 8.53 -10.14
C THR A 72 -4.92 7.16 -9.96
N LEU A 73 -5.76 6.20 -9.60
CA LEU A 73 -5.42 4.80 -9.50
C LEU A 73 -6.32 4.00 -10.45
N ALA A 74 -5.72 3.33 -11.42
CA ALA A 74 -6.39 2.40 -12.32
C ALA A 74 -5.92 0.97 -12.04
N PHE A 75 -6.78 0.01 -12.29
CA PHE A 75 -6.53 -1.41 -12.04
C PHE A 75 -6.93 -2.26 -13.25
N ALA A 76 -6.09 -3.23 -13.56
CA ALA A 76 -6.42 -4.28 -14.51
C ALA A 76 -6.14 -5.66 -13.91
N ARG A 77 -7.10 -6.56 -14.05
CA ARG A 77 -6.89 -7.99 -13.93
C ARG A 77 -6.76 -8.54 -15.34
N LEU A 78 -5.56 -9.01 -15.68
CA LEU A 78 -5.25 -9.49 -17.02
C LEU A 78 -5.71 -10.94 -17.18
N GLY A 79 -6.28 -11.26 -18.34
CA GLY A 79 -6.58 -12.64 -18.70
C GLY A 79 -5.32 -13.47 -18.96
N ARG A 80 -4.25 -12.80 -19.39
CA ARG A 80 -2.91 -13.37 -19.55
C ARG A 80 -1.91 -12.53 -18.77
N GLY A 81 -1.04 -13.19 -18.00
CA GLY A 81 0.05 -12.54 -17.29
C GLY A 81 1.07 -11.90 -18.23
N VAL A 82 1.69 -10.81 -17.78
CA VAL A 82 2.74 -10.08 -18.49
C VAL A 82 3.93 -9.89 -17.55
N ASP A 83 5.14 -10.03 -18.09
CA ASP A 83 6.37 -9.93 -17.32
C ASP A 83 6.70 -8.47 -16.98
N PHE A 84 6.49 -8.10 -15.73
CA PHE A 84 6.90 -6.82 -15.13
C PHE A 84 8.19 -6.95 -14.29
N SER A 85 8.99 -7.95 -14.55
CA SER A 85 10.23 -8.24 -13.82
C SER A 85 10.02 -8.51 -12.32
N GLY A 86 8.88 -9.10 -11.98
CA GLY A 86 8.57 -9.50 -10.61
C GLY A 86 9.22 -10.82 -10.22
N PRO A 87 9.40 -11.06 -8.90
CA PRO A 87 10.07 -12.27 -8.40
C PRO A 87 9.25 -13.55 -8.61
N ASP A 88 7.93 -13.44 -8.73
CA ASP A 88 7.02 -14.58 -8.89
C ASP A 88 6.56 -14.79 -10.35
N GLY A 89 7.29 -14.22 -11.31
CA GLY A 89 6.98 -14.34 -12.73
C GLY A 89 5.99 -13.28 -13.22
N ASP A 90 5.14 -13.67 -14.18
CA ASP A 90 4.22 -12.76 -14.84
C ASP A 90 3.18 -12.17 -13.89
N ALA A 91 2.90 -10.88 -14.05
CA ALA A 91 1.86 -10.19 -13.30
C ALA A 91 0.51 -10.32 -14.00
N GLN A 92 -0.52 -10.63 -13.24
CA GLN A 92 -1.92 -10.62 -13.67
C GLN A 92 -2.71 -9.46 -13.08
N LEU A 93 -2.26 -8.94 -11.94
CA LEU A 93 -2.86 -7.79 -11.26
C LEU A 93 -1.96 -6.58 -11.48
N VAL A 94 -2.46 -5.57 -12.16
CA VAL A 94 -1.67 -4.37 -12.49
C VAL A 94 -2.38 -3.12 -11.98
N PHE A 95 -1.66 -2.33 -11.19
CA PHE A 95 -2.12 -1.03 -10.68
C PHE A 95 -1.32 0.08 -11.34
N LEU A 96 -1.96 0.92 -12.14
CA LEU A 96 -1.34 2.15 -12.63
C LEU A 96 -1.64 3.30 -11.67
N ILE A 97 -0.60 3.89 -11.11
CA ILE A 97 -0.69 5.05 -10.23
C ILE A 97 -0.19 6.27 -10.98
N ALA A 98 -1.09 7.16 -11.31
CA ALA A 98 -0.80 8.38 -12.04
C ALA A 98 -0.99 9.61 -11.15
N ALA A 99 -0.03 10.51 -11.17
CA ALA A 99 -0.09 11.75 -10.41
C ALA A 99 0.28 12.96 -11.28
N PRO A 100 -0.32 14.14 -11.01
CA PRO A 100 0.11 15.37 -11.62
C PRO A 100 1.58 15.67 -11.34
N ALA A 101 2.29 16.26 -12.30
CA ALA A 101 3.71 16.61 -12.15
C ALA A 101 3.98 17.54 -10.96
N GLY A 102 3.07 18.48 -10.68
CA GLY A 102 3.12 19.36 -9.53
C GLY A 102 2.44 18.79 -8.26
N GLY A 103 1.92 17.58 -8.33
CA GLY A 103 1.22 16.91 -7.23
C GLY A 103 2.17 16.58 -6.08
N GLY A 104 1.81 17.01 -4.86
CA GLY A 104 2.61 16.79 -3.69
C GLY A 104 2.63 15.35 -3.18
N LYS A 105 2.57 15.20 -1.86
CA LYS A 105 2.75 13.91 -1.16
C LYS A 105 1.59 12.92 -1.31
N ALA A 106 0.46 13.31 -1.89
CA ALA A 106 -0.73 12.45 -2.02
C ALA A 106 -0.43 11.17 -2.81
N HIS A 107 0.35 11.27 -3.87
CA HIS A 107 0.83 10.14 -4.67
C HIS A 107 1.61 9.11 -3.82
N LEU A 108 2.54 9.58 -2.98
CA LEU A 108 3.34 8.72 -2.12
C LEU A 108 2.49 8.01 -1.06
N LYS A 109 1.45 8.66 -0.55
CA LYS A 109 0.52 8.06 0.41
C LYS A 109 -0.27 6.90 -0.20
N ILE A 110 -0.80 7.09 -1.40
CA ILE A 110 -1.52 6.04 -2.13
C ILE A 110 -0.58 4.86 -2.40
N LEU A 111 0.60 5.13 -2.91
CA LEU A 111 1.61 4.10 -3.19
C LEU A 111 1.99 3.30 -1.93
N SER A 112 2.23 3.99 -0.81
CA SER A 112 2.60 3.34 0.45
C SER A 112 1.47 2.47 1.03
N LYS A 113 0.23 2.94 0.98
CA LYS A 113 -0.93 2.18 1.46
C LYS A 113 -1.19 0.96 0.60
N LEU A 114 -1.12 1.12 -0.71
CA LEU A 114 -1.29 0.02 -1.65
C LEU A 114 -0.18 -1.02 -1.49
N ALA A 115 1.08 -0.60 -1.40
CA ALA A 115 2.20 -1.51 -1.23
C ALA A 115 2.08 -2.37 0.04
N ARG A 116 1.60 -1.80 1.14
CA ARG A 116 1.34 -2.55 2.38
C ARG A 116 0.23 -3.59 2.23
N ALA A 117 -0.80 -3.27 1.46
CA ALA A 117 -1.90 -4.20 1.22
C ALA A 117 -1.49 -5.34 0.30
N LEU A 118 -0.64 -5.08 -0.69
CA LEU A 118 -0.23 -6.05 -1.68
C LEU A 118 0.68 -7.17 -1.14
N VAL A 119 1.22 -7.04 0.07
CA VAL A 119 1.91 -8.14 0.75
C VAL A 119 0.95 -9.11 1.44
N ARG A 120 -0.32 -8.76 1.53
CA ARG A 120 -1.36 -9.57 2.16
C ARG A 120 -1.97 -10.54 1.15
N LYS A 121 -1.83 -11.82 1.40
CA LYS A 121 -2.37 -12.87 0.52
C LYS A 121 -3.89 -12.83 0.41
N ASP A 122 -4.60 -12.54 1.50
CA ASP A 122 -6.05 -12.41 1.54
C ASP A 122 -6.55 -11.29 0.62
N PHE A 123 -5.85 -10.16 0.57
CA PHE A 123 -6.18 -9.06 -0.32
C PHE A 123 -5.96 -9.43 -1.79
N LEU A 124 -4.85 -10.08 -2.11
CA LEU A 124 -4.57 -10.53 -3.48
C LEU A 124 -5.59 -11.58 -3.96
N GLU A 125 -5.95 -12.53 -3.12
CA GLU A 125 -6.97 -13.52 -3.44
C GLU A 125 -8.33 -12.86 -3.67
N ALA A 126 -8.70 -11.88 -2.86
CA ALA A 126 -9.93 -11.12 -3.04
C ALA A 126 -9.96 -10.37 -4.38
N LEU A 127 -8.83 -9.78 -4.80
CA LEU A 127 -8.71 -9.12 -6.10
C LEU A 127 -8.82 -10.12 -7.27
N ARG A 128 -8.23 -11.30 -7.12
CA ARG A 128 -8.28 -12.35 -8.16
C ARG A 128 -9.67 -12.94 -8.32
N SER A 129 -10.39 -13.10 -7.23
CA SER A 129 -11.71 -13.74 -7.19
C SER A 129 -12.89 -12.79 -7.30
N ALA A 130 -12.66 -11.47 -7.23
CA ALA A 130 -13.72 -10.48 -7.32
C ALA A 130 -14.51 -10.60 -8.63
N PRO A 131 -15.83 -10.79 -8.56
CA PRO A 131 -16.64 -11.03 -9.75
C PRO A 131 -17.01 -9.76 -10.51
N THR A 132 -16.91 -8.59 -9.87
CA THR A 132 -17.38 -7.31 -10.41
C THR A 132 -16.36 -6.19 -10.21
N LYS A 133 -16.46 -5.17 -11.05
CA LYS A 133 -15.65 -3.94 -10.91
C LYS A 133 -15.94 -3.19 -9.61
N GLU A 134 -17.18 -3.19 -9.18
CA GLU A 134 -17.62 -2.57 -7.93
C GLU A 134 -16.93 -3.21 -6.72
N GLU A 135 -16.78 -4.51 -6.73
CA GLU A 135 -16.07 -5.24 -5.67
C GLU A 135 -14.58 -4.87 -5.63
N ILE A 136 -13.94 -4.75 -6.78
CA ILE A 136 -12.54 -4.27 -6.88
C ILE A 136 -12.42 -2.86 -6.31
N VAL A 137 -13.32 -1.95 -6.68
CA VAL A 137 -13.30 -0.57 -6.19
C VAL A 137 -13.44 -0.54 -4.67
N ARG A 138 -14.37 -1.34 -4.12
CA ARG A 138 -14.56 -1.45 -2.67
C ARG A 138 -13.31 -1.94 -1.95
N LEU A 139 -12.70 -3.02 -2.44
CA LEU A 139 -11.48 -3.58 -1.87
C LEU A 139 -10.32 -2.59 -1.87
N VAL A 140 -10.13 -1.88 -2.97
CA VAL A 140 -9.04 -0.91 -3.10
C VAL A 140 -9.30 0.34 -2.26
N LEU A 141 -10.52 0.87 -2.23
CA LEU A 141 -10.87 2.03 -1.42
C LEU A 141 -10.71 1.75 0.08
N ASP A 142 -11.08 0.57 0.54
CA ASP A 142 -10.89 0.15 1.94
C ASP A 142 -9.42 0.21 2.37
N VAL A 143 -8.52 -0.12 1.47
CA VAL A 143 -7.08 -0.07 1.70
C VAL A 143 -6.52 1.34 1.59
N VAL A 144 -6.87 2.06 0.54
CA VAL A 144 -6.34 3.40 0.24
C VAL A 144 -6.85 4.44 1.23
N ASN A 145 -8.11 4.31 1.65
CA ASN A 145 -8.74 5.21 2.62
C ASN A 145 -8.53 4.78 4.07
N ALA A 146 -7.96 3.58 4.33
CA ALA A 146 -7.63 3.18 5.68
C ALA A 146 -6.67 4.18 6.32
N GLU A 147 -7.12 4.83 7.39
CA GLU A 147 -6.20 5.56 8.27
C GLU A 147 -5.23 4.58 8.88
N LYS A 148 -3.99 5.03 9.15
CA LYS A 148 -3.05 4.25 9.94
C LYS A 148 -3.80 3.78 11.18
N PRO A 149 -3.76 2.48 11.55
CA PRO A 149 -4.30 2.07 12.82
C PRO A 149 -3.62 2.95 13.87
N LYS A 150 -4.42 3.75 14.56
CA LYS A 150 -3.94 4.44 15.76
C LYS A 150 -3.34 3.34 16.59
N LYS A 151 -2.04 3.41 16.86
CA LYS A 151 -1.37 2.54 17.80
C LYS A 151 -2.22 2.62 19.06
N LYS A 152 -2.94 1.55 19.39
CA LYS A 152 -3.62 1.48 20.68
C LYS A 152 -2.56 1.84 21.71
N PRO A 153 -2.77 2.82 22.59
CA PRO A 153 -1.87 2.98 23.71
C PRO A 153 -1.85 1.61 24.39
N ALA A 154 -0.66 1.06 24.56
CA ALA A 154 -0.50 -0.10 25.39
C ALA A 154 -1.18 0.28 26.70
N THR A 155 -2.26 -0.40 27.03
CA THR A 155 -2.82 -0.36 28.37
C THR A 155 -1.70 -0.89 29.24
N GLU A 156 -0.99 0.03 29.84
CA GLU A 156 -0.12 -0.25 30.94
C GLU A 156 -1.01 -0.93 31.97
N SER A 157 -0.87 -2.23 32.08
CA SER A 157 -1.45 -3.02 33.16
C SER A 157 -0.78 -2.52 34.41
N ALA A 158 -1.40 -1.58 35.10
CA ALA A 158 -1.05 -1.25 36.45
C ALA A 158 -1.33 -2.48 37.26
N ALA A 159 -0.26 -3.16 37.66
CA ALA A 159 -0.33 -4.16 38.71
C ALA A 159 -0.81 -3.49 40.00
N PRO A 160 -1.83 -4.01 40.67
CA PRO A 160 -2.22 -3.47 41.95
C PRO A 160 -1.09 -3.75 42.96
N ALA A 161 -0.51 -2.68 43.50
CA ALA A 161 0.32 -2.78 44.67
C ALA A 161 -0.57 -3.24 45.84
N ALA A 162 -0.40 -4.48 46.24
CA ALA A 162 -0.99 -4.97 47.45
C ALA A 162 -0.22 -4.36 48.63
N GLY A 163 -0.87 -3.47 49.37
CA GLY A 163 -0.40 -3.03 50.65
C GLY A 163 -0.48 -4.15 51.65
N ALA A 164 0.61 -4.47 52.28
CA ALA A 164 0.62 -5.21 53.52
C ALA A 164 1.16 -4.32 54.60
N ALA A 165 0.26 -3.89 55.45
CA ALA A 165 0.59 -3.35 56.75
C ALA A 165 1.11 -4.47 57.62
N GLY A 166 2.25 -4.26 58.21
CA GLY A 166 2.81 -5.12 59.24
C GLY A 166 3.42 -4.26 60.33
N THR A 167 2.66 -4.03 61.34
CA THR A 167 3.07 -3.47 62.62
C THR A 167 4.04 -4.40 63.36
N GLY A 168 5.04 -3.87 64.00
CA GLY A 168 5.88 -4.57 64.90
C GLY A 168 7.13 -3.80 65.31
N SER A 169 6.97 -2.91 66.15
CA SER A 169 7.41 -2.68 67.49
C SER A 169 8.75 -3.31 67.87
N SER A 170 9.54 -2.42 68.50
CA SER A 170 10.33 -2.59 69.69
C SER A 170 11.82 -2.88 69.61
N ALA A 171 12.47 -1.91 70.03
CA ALA A 171 13.43 -1.87 71.21
C ALA A 171 14.85 -2.32 70.92
N ALA A 172 15.68 -1.34 71.03
CA ALA A 172 16.60 -1.03 72.12
C ALA A 172 17.88 -1.83 72.16
N SER A 173 18.85 -1.06 72.26
CA SER A 173 20.03 -1.06 73.17
C SER A 173 21.33 -1.57 72.52
N ASN A 174 22.21 -0.65 72.40
CA ASN A 174 23.29 -0.37 73.32
C ASN A 174 24.56 -1.22 73.15
N GLY A 175 25.63 -0.54 73.14
CA GLY A 175 26.94 -1.08 73.40
C GLY A 175 27.95 -0.74 72.31
N SER A 176 28.57 0.39 72.36
CA SER A 176 29.74 0.78 73.13
C SER A 176 31.02 0.04 72.73
N SER A 177 31.94 0.87 72.45
CA SER A 177 33.34 0.81 72.83
C SER A 177 34.29 0.15 71.81
N SER A 178 35.14 0.95 71.34
CA SER A 178 36.49 1.30 71.79
C SER A 178 37.61 0.59 71.04
N ALA A 179 38.37 1.45 70.49
CA ALA A 179 39.86 1.65 70.67
C ALA A 179 40.74 0.77 69.77
N ALA A 180 41.42 1.53 68.97
CA ALA A 180 42.86 1.84 69.12
C ALA A 180 43.81 0.75 68.63
N THR A 181 44.47 0.98 67.67
CA THR A 181 45.88 1.37 67.60
C THR A 181 46.23 1.54 66.14
#